data_50410daa1648fa20e29c7388da6a6dd0
#
_entry.id   50410daa1648fa20e29c7388da6a6dd0
#
_cell.length_a   1.000
_cell.length_b   1.000
_cell.length_c   1.000
_cell.angle_alpha   90.00
_cell.angle_beta   90.00
_cell.angle_gamma   90.00
#
_symmetry.space_group_name_H-M   'P 1'
#
loop_
_entity.id
_entity.type
_entity.pdbx_description
1 polymer ?
#
loop_
_entity_poly.entity_id
_entity_poly.type
_entity_poly.pdbx_seq_one_letter_code
_entity_poly.pdbx_strand_id
1 'polypeptide(L)'
;MTTVHRIHEKWISYTKGAVDEMLPLCTHILTSEGVRPITETDKENITKLCLSMSENALRVLGFAMRTLTELPTDDDENVEFDMTFVGVTGMIDPPRKEVADSVRTCRQAGIRTIMITGDHKVTGPCHCERAG
;
A
#
# COMPACT_ATOMS: atom_id res chain seq x y z
N MET A 1 -0.24 -0.32 -9.87
CA MET A 1 0.58 -1.20 -10.73
C MET A 1 -0.09 -2.55 -10.83
N THR A 2 -0.40 -2.98 -12.06
CA THR A 2 -1.15 -4.21 -12.33
C THR A 2 -0.33 -5.13 -13.23
N THR A 3 -0.41 -6.42 -12.96
CA THR A 3 0.21 -7.49 -13.77
C THR A 3 -0.86 -8.51 -14.12
N VAL A 4 -0.81 -9.05 -15.34
CA VAL A 4 -1.75 -10.06 -15.83
C VAL A 4 -1.03 -11.38 -16.05
N HIS A 5 -1.61 -12.44 -15.54
CA HIS A 5 -1.05 -13.79 -15.57
C HIS A 5 -2.06 -14.80 -16.10
N ARG A 6 -1.59 -15.81 -16.83
CA ARG A 6 -2.40 -16.97 -17.20
C ARG A 6 -2.22 -18.09 -16.20
N ILE A 7 -3.29 -18.45 -15.49
CA ILE A 7 -3.29 -19.51 -14.48
C ILE A 7 -4.45 -20.46 -14.77
N HIS A 8 -4.16 -21.74 -15.01
CA HIS A 8 -5.16 -22.78 -15.31
C HIS A 8 -6.19 -22.34 -16.37
N GLU A 9 -5.72 -21.85 -17.51
CA GLU A 9 -6.53 -21.37 -18.65
C GLU A 9 -7.39 -20.11 -18.38
N LYS A 10 -7.25 -19.48 -17.22
CA LYS A 10 -7.87 -18.19 -16.90
C LYS A 10 -6.83 -17.09 -16.86
N TRP A 11 -7.23 -15.91 -17.25
CA TRP A 11 -6.44 -14.70 -17.06
C TRP A 11 -6.78 -14.08 -15.73
N ILE A 12 -5.79 -13.75 -14.94
CA ILE A 12 -5.95 -13.10 -13.64
C ILE A 12 -5.07 -11.87 -13.60
N SER A 13 -5.64 -10.72 -13.30
CA SER A 13 -4.89 -9.51 -12.99
C SER A 13 -4.66 -9.42 -11.48
N TYR A 14 -3.44 -9.04 -11.11
CA TYR A 14 -3.06 -8.71 -9.73
C TYR A 14 -2.63 -7.26 -9.67
N THR A 15 -3.29 -6.50 -8.82
CA THR A 15 -3.06 -5.08 -8.65
C THR A 15 -2.50 -4.81 -7.25
N LYS A 16 -1.43 -4.01 -7.17
CA LYS A 16 -0.92 -3.47 -5.92
C LYS A 16 -0.84 -1.95 -5.99
N GLY A 17 -1.18 -1.27 -4.90
CA GLY A 17 -1.17 0.19 -4.86
C GLY A 17 -1.62 0.75 -3.53
N ALA A 18 -1.86 2.06 -3.51
CA ALA A 18 -2.41 2.76 -2.37
C ALA A 18 -3.83 2.27 -2.08
N VAL A 19 -4.13 2.03 -0.81
CA VAL A 19 -5.39 1.41 -0.41
C VAL A 19 -6.58 2.34 -0.65
N ASP A 20 -6.41 3.62 -0.41
CA ASP A 20 -7.40 4.67 -0.62
C ASP A 20 -7.83 4.82 -2.09
N GLU A 21 -6.89 4.63 -3.03
CA GLU A 21 -7.18 4.63 -4.47
C GLU A 21 -7.81 3.30 -4.93
N MET A 22 -7.43 2.18 -4.30
CA MET A 22 -7.85 0.84 -4.70
C MET A 22 -9.24 0.47 -4.21
N LEU A 23 -9.60 0.81 -2.96
CA LEU A 23 -10.87 0.42 -2.35
C LEU A 23 -12.11 0.86 -3.14
N PRO A 24 -12.16 2.07 -3.74
CA PRO A 24 -13.31 2.47 -4.57
C PRO A 24 -13.49 1.61 -5.82
N LEU A 25 -12.43 0.98 -6.33
CA LEU A 25 -12.43 0.13 -7.52
C LEU A 25 -12.75 -1.33 -7.20
N CYS A 26 -12.87 -1.69 -5.91
CA CYS A 26 -13.19 -3.03 -5.46
C CYS A 26 -14.69 -3.18 -5.20
N THR A 27 -15.29 -4.21 -5.80
CA THR A 27 -16.68 -4.60 -5.59
C THR A 27 -16.83 -5.80 -4.67
N HIS A 28 -15.77 -6.58 -4.52
CA HIS A 28 -15.71 -7.80 -3.72
C HIS A 28 -14.51 -7.79 -2.76
N ILE A 29 -14.57 -8.65 -1.76
CA ILE A 29 -13.50 -8.90 -0.81
C ILE A 29 -13.28 -10.41 -0.65
N LEU A 30 -12.02 -10.82 -0.57
CA LEU A 30 -11.62 -12.19 -0.26
C LEU A 30 -11.56 -12.37 1.26
N THR A 31 -12.31 -13.32 1.77
CA THR A 31 -12.34 -13.68 3.19
C THR A 31 -11.96 -15.15 3.38
N SER A 32 -11.81 -15.59 4.62
CA SER A 32 -11.60 -17.01 4.96
C SER A 32 -12.71 -17.94 4.46
N GLU A 33 -13.92 -17.40 4.27
CA GLU A 33 -15.09 -18.13 3.77
C GLU A 33 -15.25 -18.06 2.24
N GLY A 34 -14.38 -17.28 1.57
CA GLY A 34 -14.41 -17.09 0.12
C GLY A 34 -14.61 -15.63 -0.28
N VAL A 35 -14.92 -15.42 -1.56
CA VAL A 35 -15.18 -14.10 -2.13
C VAL A 35 -16.63 -13.71 -1.89
N ARG A 36 -16.85 -12.50 -1.35
CA ARG A 36 -18.17 -11.90 -1.17
C ARG A 36 -18.17 -10.42 -1.57
N PRO A 37 -19.34 -9.80 -1.81
CA PRO A 37 -19.43 -8.36 -2.01
C PRO A 37 -18.79 -7.61 -0.83
N ILE A 38 -18.02 -6.56 -1.13
CA ILE A 38 -17.45 -5.67 -0.12
C ILE A 38 -18.51 -4.73 0.43
N THR A 39 -18.54 -4.53 1.74
CA THR A 39 -19.48 -3.60 2.39
C THR A 39 -18.75 -2.30 2.79
N GLU A 40 -19.52 -1.24 3.06
CA GLU A 40 -18.93 0.01 3.56
C GLU A 40 -18.24 -0.18 4.92
N THR A 41 -18.79 -1.06 5.76
CA THR A 41 -18.15 -1.44 7.04
C THR A 41 -16.79 -2.09 6.83
N ASP A 42 -16.65 -2.93 5.81
CA ASP A 42 -15.34 -3.53 5.44
C ASP A 42 -14.34 -2.44 5.04
N LYS A 43 -14.76 -1.51 4.19
CA LYS A 43 -13.90 -0.39 3.73
C LYS A 43 -13.46 0.48 4.90
N GLU A 44 -14.36 0.80 5.83
CA GLU A 44 -14.03 1.55 7.04
C GLU A 44 -13.00 0.81 7.92
N ASN A 45 -13.19 -0.49 8.11
CA ASN A 45 -12.29 -1.31 8.92
C ASN A 45 -10.90 -1.40 8.28
N ILE A 46 -10.83 -1.58 6.96
CA ILE A 46 -9.58 -1.59 6.20
C ILE A 46 -8.88 -0.24 6.35
N THR A 47 -9.61 0.86 6.19
CA THR A 47 -9.05 2.22 6.32
C THR A 47 -8.51 2.48 7.72
N LYS A 48 -9.24 2.08 8.77
CA LYS A 48 -8.78 2.19 10.17
C LYS A 48 -7.53 1.35 10.42
N LEU A 49 -7.46 0.13 9.86
CA LEU A 49 -6.28 -0.73 9.96
C LEU A 49 -5.07 -0.09 9.27
N CYS A 50 -5.24 0.45 8.08
CA CYS A 50 -4.18 1.13 7.34
C CYS A 50 -3.67 2.35 8.09
N LEU A 51 -4.55 3.13 8.70
CA LEU A 51 -4.18 4.29 9.52
C LEU A 51 -3.34 3.85 10.72
N SER A 52 -3.78 2.83 11.48
CA SER A 52 -3.04 2.28 12.60
C SER A 52 -1.65 1.75 12.20
N MET A 53 -1.54 1.09 11.04
CA MET A 53 -0.24 0.67 10.50
C MET A 53 0.65 1.86 10.17
N SER A 54 0.10 2.92 9.56
CA SER A 54 0.84 4.13 9.19
C SER A 54 1.32 4.91 10.43
N GLU A 55 0.53 4.95 11.50
CA GLU A 55 0.91 5.53 12.80
C GLU A 55 2.10 4.78 13.42
N ASN A 56 2.27 3.50 13.13
CA ASN A 56 3.43 2.69 13.51
C ASN A 56 4.59 2.76 12.50
N ALA A 57 4.62 3.78 11.65
CA ALA A 57 5.65 3.99 10.61
C ALA A 57 5.73 2.86 9.58
N LEU A 58 4.63 2.15 9.34
CA LEU A 58 4.56 1.14 8.28
C LEU A 58 4.12 1.79 6.97
N ARG A 59 4.82 1.51 5.91
CA ARG A 59 4.37 1.79 4.55
C ARG A 59 3.36 0.73 4.15
N VAL A 60 2.12 1.15 3.91
CA VAL A 60 1.00 0.24 3.63
C VAL A 60 0.77 0.11 2.13
N LEU A 61 0.67 -1.13 1.64
CA LEU A 61 0.25 -1.45 0.28
C LEU A 61 -0.99 -2.36 0.31
N GLY A 62 -1.97 -2.02 -0.52
CA GLY A 62 -3.14 -2.85 -0.80
C GLY A 62 -2.88 -3.80 -1.97
N PHE A 63 -3.60 -4.92 -1.95
CA PHE A 63 -3.60 -5.93 -3.00
C PHE A 63 -5.04 -6.26 -3.40
N ALA A 64 -5.27 -6.30 -4.70
CA ALA A 64 -6.52 -6.73 -5.29
C ALA A 64 -6.26 -7.65 -6.47
N MET A 65 -7.27 -8.44 -6.85
CA MET A 65 -7.22 -9.32 -8.00
C MET A 65 -8.52 -9.25 -8.79
N ARG A 66 -8.46 -9.64 -10.08
CA ARG A 66 -9.64 -9.79 -10.93
C ARG A 66 -9.43 -10.93 -11.90
N THR A 67 -10.45 -11.76 -12.08
CA THR A 67 -10.45 -12.77 -13.14
C THR A 67 -10.95 -12.12 -14.42
N LEU A 68 -10.18 -12.27 -15.50
CA LEU A 68 -10.49 -11.74 -16.81
C LEU A 68 -10.96 -12.87 -17.75
N THR A 69 -11.88 -12.59 -18.65
CA THR A 69 -12.36 -13.54 -19.64
C THR A 69 -11.35 -13.76 -20.76
N GLU A 70 -10.60 -12.72 -21.09
CA GLU A 70 -9.59 -12.71 -22.16
C GLU A 70 -8.40 -11.84 -21.78
N LEU A 71 -7.30 -11.96 -22.54
CA LEU A 71 -6.13 -11.10 -22.35
C LEU A 71 -6.49 -9.66 -22.76
N PRO A 72 -6.26 -8.67 -21.89
CA PRO A 72 -6.41 -7.27 -22.25
C PRO A 72 -5.51 -6.93 -23.44
N THR A 73 -6.03 -6.17 -24.38
CA THR A 73 -5.24 -5.60 -25.49
C THR A 73 -4.59 -4.29 -25.06
N ASP A 74 -3.61 -3.81 -25.82
CA ASP A 74 -2.92 -2.54 -25.53
C ASP A 74 -3.88 -1.32 -25.53
N ASP A 75 -5.07 -1.44 -26.13
CA ASP A 75 -6.13 -0.44 -26.14
C ASP A 75 -7.06 -0.52 -24.89
N ASP A 76 -6.96 -1.57 -24.09
CA ASP A 76 -7.71 -1.72 -22.84
C ASP A 76 -7.09 -0.85 -21.74
N GLU A 77 -7.34 0.44 -21.77
CA GLU A 77 -6.77 1.44 -20.84
C GLU A 77 -7.15 1.19 -19.38
N ASN A 78 -8.11 0.31 -19.09
CA ASN A 78 -8.62 0.15 -17.74
C ASN A 78 -8.88 -1.31 -17.37
N VAL A 79 -7.88 -1.98 -16.81
CA VAL A 79 -8.01 -3.31 -16.19
C VAL A 79 -8.31 -3.24 -14.68
N GLU A 80 -8.24 -2.03 -14.11
CA GLU A 80 -8.35 -1.76 -12.67
C GLU A 80 -9.79 -1.33 -12.31
N PHE A 81 -10.76 -2.20 -12.50
CA PHE A 81 -12.14 -2.03 -12.06
C PHE A 81 -12.76 -3.39 -11.69
N ASP A 82 -13.86 -3.36 -10.94
CA ASP A 82 -14.58 -4.57 -10.49
C ASP A 82 -13.63 -5.60 -9.85
N MET A 83 -12.72 -5.11 -9.01
CA MET A 83 -11.69 -5.93 -8.39
C MET A 83 -12.18 -6.59 -7.10
N THR A 84 -11.56 -7.70 -6.75
CA THR A 84 -11.69 -8.35 -5.45
C THR A 84 -10.52 -7.91 -4.57
N PHE A 85 -10.81 -7.23 -3.48
CA PHE A 85 -9.81 -6.85 -2.49
C PHE A 85 -9.29 -8.09 -1.77
N VAL A 86 -7.96 -8.27 -1.72
CA VAL A 86 -7.30 -9.45 -1.13
C VAL A 86 -6.78 -9.14 0.28
N GLY A 87 -6.19 -7.98 0.47
CA GLY A 87 -5.63 -7.60 1.76
C GLY A 87 -4.64 -6.46 1.69
N VAL A 88 -3.98 -6.20 2.82
CA VAL A 88 -2.93 -5.18 2.96
C VAL A 88 -1.66 -5.77 3.54
N THR A 89 -0.54 -5.16 3.20
CA THR A 89 0.77 -5.43 3.81
C THR A 89 1.37 -4.14 4.32
N GLY A 90 1.81 -4.15 5.58
CA GLY A 90 2.64 -3.08 6.15
C GLY A 90 4.11 -3.45 6.05
N MET A 91 4.93 -2.53 5.54
CA MET A 91 6.38 -2.67 5.42
C MET A 91 7.07 -1.60 6.24
N ILE A 92 8.17 -1.94 6.87
CA ILE A 92 9.03 -1.00 7.59
C ILE A 92 10.47 -1.18 7.11
N ASP A 93 11.11 -0.05 6.80
CA ASP A 93 12.54 0.02 6.55
C ASP A 93 13.16 0.91 7.64
N PRO A 94 13.73 0.31 8.71
CA PRO A 94 14.28 1.09 9.80
C PRO A 94 15.50 1.89 9.33
N PRO A 95 15.70 3.12 9.86
CA PRO A 95 16.87 3.91 9.55
C PRO A 95 18.16 3.17 9.97
N ARG A 96 19.23 3.37 9.23
CA ARG A 96 20.56 2.82 9.59
C ARG A 96 20.98 3.38 10.93
N LYS A 97 21.62 2.55 11.74
CA LYS A 97 22.05 2.92 13.11
C LYS A 97 22.97 4.16 13.15
N GLU A 98 23.80 4.33 12.11
CA GLU A 98 24.75 5.44 12.00
C GLU A 98 24.08 6.79 11.72
N VAL A 99 22.83 6.80 11.26
CA VAL A 99 22.11 8.04 10.89
C VAL A 99 21.86 8.91 12.12
N ALA A 100 21.50 8.32 13.26
CA ALA A 100 21.27 9.06 14.50
C ALA A 100 22.49 9.88 14.95
N ASP A 101 23.69 9.27 14.89
CA ASP A 101 24.94 9.94 15.26
C ASP A 101 25.30 11.03 14.24
N SER A 102 25.10 10.78 12.96
CA SER A 102 25.33 11.75 11.89
C SER A 102 24.42 12.97 12.03
N VAL A 103 23.12 12.78 12.30
CA VAL A 103 22.16 13.87 12.53
C VAL A 103 22.55 14.67 13.78
N ARG A 104 22.97 13.99 14.86
CA ARG A 104 23.44 14.65 16.09
C ARG A 104 24.66 15.54 15.81
N THR A 105 25.63 15.05 15.07
CA THR A 105 26.83 15.79 14.68
C THR A 105 26.47 17.02 13.83
N CYS A 106 25.57 16.88 12.88
CA CYS A 106 25.08 18.01 12.08
C CYS A 106 24.42 19.09 12.97
N ARG A 107 23.57 18.67 13.91
CA ARG A 107 22.92 19.61 14.86
C ARG A 107 23.93 20.34 15.73
N GLN A 108 24.97 19.65 16.24
CA GLN A 108 26.04 20.27 17.02
C GLN A 108 26.86 21.28 16.21
N ALA A 109 27.01 21.04 14.91
CA ALA A 109 27.66 21.96 13.97
C ALA A 109 26.75 23.10 13.48
N GLY A 110 25.52 23.22 13.99
CA GLY A 110 24.55 24.23 13.55
C GLY A 110 23.92 23.95 12.17
N ILE A 111 24.11 22.74 11.63
CA ILE A 111 23.56 22.35 10.32
C ILE A 111 22.14 21.82 10.53
N ARG A 112 21.18 22.41 9.84
CA ARG A 112 19.79 21.93 9.81
C ARG A 112 19.64 20.78 8.80
N THR A 113 19.30 19.60 9.30
CA THR A 113 18.94 18.46 8.44
C THR A 113 17.49 18.56 8.01
N ILE A 114 17.21 18.26 6.73
CA ILE A 114 15.85 18.25 6.16
C ILE A 114 15.63 16.89 5.53
N MET A 115 14.55 16.21 5.96
CA MET A 115 14.12 14.95 5.33
C MET A 115 13.19 15.26 4.16
N ILE A 116 13.49 14.69 2.99
CA ILE A 116 12.63 14.73 1.82
C ILE A 116 12.18 13.30 1.55
N THR A 117 10.87 13.06 1.52
CA THR A 117 10.29 11.73 1.29
C THR A 117 9.05 11.83 0.42
N GLY A 118 8.81 10.80 -0.40
CA GLY A 118 7.55 10.60 -1.12
C GLY A 118 6.53 9.77 -0.32
N ASP A 119 6.85 9.37 0.92
CA ASP A 119 5.94 8.62 1.76
C ASP A 119 4.77 9.48 2.26
N HIS A 120 3.69 8.81 2.67
CA HIS A 120 2.51 9.48 3.21
C HIS A 120 2.88 10.35 4.41
N LYS A 121 2.19 11.51 4.56
CA LYS A 121 2.48 12.53 5.57
C LYS A 121 2.54 11.99 7.01
N VAL A 122 1.77 10.95 7.34
CA VAL A 122 1.76 10.33 8.67
C VAL A 122 3.01 9.47 8.91
N THR A 123 3.52 8.81 7.87
CA THR A 123 4.70 7.92 7.97
C THR A 123 6.01 8.71 8.09
N GLY A 124 6.11 9.87 7.42
CA GLY A 124 7.31 10.71 7.41
C GLY A 124 7.78 11.18 8.80
N PRO A 125 6.91 11.75 9.68
CA PRO A 125 7.28 12.16 11.03
C PRO A 125 7.85 11.02 11.89
N CYS A 126 7.26 9.83 11.82
CA CYS A 126 7.73 8.66 12.58
C CYS A 126 9.16 8.24 12.21
N HIS A 127 9.56 8.38 10.95
CA HIS A 127 10.93 8.13 10.52
C HIS A 127 11.90 9.20 11.06
N CYS A 128 11.50 10.47 11.09
CA CYS A 128 12.29 11.55 11.67
C CYS A 128 12.53 11.35 13.16
N GLU A 129 11.52 10.96 13.94
CA GLU A 129 11.63 10.72 15.38
C GLU A 129 12.56 9.54 15.71
N ARG A 130 12.58 8.49 14.87
CA ARG A 130 13.47 7.33 15.03
C ARG A 130 14.91 7.61 14.63
N ALA A 131 15.16 8.63 13.81
CA ALA A 131 16.49 8.99 13.35
C ALA A 131 17.23 10.01 14.27
N GLY A 132 16.59 10.52 15.32
CA GLY A 132 17.21 11.41 16.27
C GLY A 132 16.48 12.66 16.62
#